data_0c3a3d8b2a0ff028231d16df6de617ac
#
_entry.id   0c3a3d8b2a0ff028231d16df6de617ac
#
_cell.length_a   1.000
_cell.length_b   1.000
_cell.length_c   1.000
_cell.angle_alpha   90.00
_cell.angle_beta   90.00
_cell.angle_gamma   90.00
#
_symmetry.space_group_name_H-M   'P 1'
#
loop_
_entity.id
_entity.type
_entity.pdbx_description
1 polymer ?
#
loop_
_entity_poly.entity_id
_entity_poly.type
_entity_poly.pdbx_seq_one_letter_code
_entity_poly.pdbx_strand_id
1 'polypeptide(L)'
;CGFVAMEPQTSYVRAWVGDVDFNSWKYDKVASMRQPGSTFKLFVYASAFENDDNITPTTRYRDQLISLQVPDAQDPQRLVTWTPHNSGGYCTGANMPLKSAFAQSVNTIAVKLGQDTGIDNVIDMAHKMGIQSKLDATPSLALGSSDVNLLELVDAYCTAMNDGKQRRPILVTKILDRNGNVIYDCEKDEPAPKPVMKYKTAFYLQRLLRAGMQEPGGTTQALWEYIHFYDTELGGKTGTSSNHSDAWVV
;
A
#
# COMPACT_ATOMS: atom_id res chain seq x y z
N CYS A 1 -6.86 12.33 13.43
CA CYS A 1 -6.19 11.30 12.59
C CYS A 1 -6.88 9.96 12.76
N GLY A 2 -6.85 9.07 11.74
CA GLY A 2 -7.30 7.69 11.86
C GLY A 2 -6.14 6.77 12.22
N PHE A 3 -6.43 5.67 12.94
CA PHE A 3 -5.45 4.64 13.25
C PHE A 3 -6.12 3.25 13.23
N VAL A 4 -5.45 2.29 12.60
CA VAL A 4 -5.84 0.88 12.61
C VAL A 4 -4.63 0.02 12.95
N ALA A 5 -4.79 -0.92 13.87
CA ALA A 5 -3.84 -2.01 14.07
C ALA A 5 -4.52 -3.34 13.74
N MET A 6 -3.87 -4.15 12.92
CA MET A 6 -4.36 -5.47 12.51
C MET A 6 -3.23 -6.49 12.61
N GLU A 7 -3.58 -7.68 13.06
CA GLU A 7 -2.66 -8.81 13.14
C GLU A 7 -2.64 -9.56 11.80
N PRO A 8 -1.49 -9.62 11.09
CA PRO A 8 -1.45 -10.15 9.73
C PRO A 8 -1.90 -11.62 9.60
N GLN A 9 -1.55 -12.47 10.57
CA GLN A 9 -1.80 -13.91 10.51
C GLN A 9 -3.28 -14.26 10.70
N THR A 10 -3.97 -13.52 11.57
CA THR A 10 -5.38 -13.77 11.92
C THR A 10 -6.35 -12.83 11.23
N SER A 11 -5.87 -11.70 10.70
CA SER A 11 -6.66 -10.56 10.22
C SER A 11 -7.53 -9.91 11.31
N TYR A 12 -7.21 -10.12 12.59
CA TYR A 12 -7.94 -9.53 13.70
C TYR A 12 -7.59 -8.05 13.81
N VAL A 13 -8.61 -7.21 13.76
CA VAL A 13 -8.47 -5.77 14.04
C VAL A 13 -8.30 -5.60 15.55
N ARG A 14 -7.11 -5.18 15.97
CA ARG A 14 -6.73 -5.02 17.39
C ARG A 14 -7.01 -3.64 17.92
N ALA A 15 -6.99 -2.62 17.05
CA ALA A 15 -7.35 -1.26 17.40
C ALA A 15 -7.98 -0.55 16.19
N TRP A 16 -8.94 0.31 16.49
CA TRP A 16 -9.61 1.18 15.54
C TRP A 16 -9.84 2.53 16.20
N VAL A 17 -9.23 3.58 15.69
CA VAL A 17 -9.42 4.95 16.16
C VAL A 17 -9.83 5.82 14.99
N GLY A 18 -11.10 6.19 14.92
CA GLY A 18 -11.67 6.98 13.83
C GLY A 18 -11.23 8.44 13.85
N ASP A 19 -11.03 9.01 15.05
CA ASP A 19 -10.37 10.30 15.29
C ASP A 19 -9.90 10.40 16.74
N VAL A 20 -9.09 11.42 17.04
CA VAL A 20 -8.54 11.69 18.39
C VAL A 20 -9.57 12.32 19.33
N ASP A 21 -10.61 12.99 18.80
CA ASP A 21 -11.65 13.63 19.58
C ASP A 21 -13.02 13.50 18.86
N PHE A 22 -13.86 12.61 19.37
CA PHE A 22 -15.20 12.36 18.83
C PHE A 22 -16.16 13.55 19.02
N ASN A 23 -15.95 14.38 20.06
CA ASN A 23 -16.84 15.52 20.31
C ASN A 23 -16.63 16.62 19.26
N SER A 24 -15.38 16.82 18.83
CA SER A 24 -15.02 17.79 17.80
C SER A 24 -15.29 17.27 16.38
N TRP A 25 -15.09 15.97 16.15
CA TRP A 25 -15.21 15.35 14.83
C TRP A 25 -15.93 14.00 14.91
N LYS A 26 -17.18 13.97 14.44
CA LYS A 26 -17.99 12.74 14.35
C LYS A 26 -17.77 11.99 13.03
N TYR A 27 -16.61 12.13 12.42
CA TYR A 27 -16.24 11.57 11.12
C TYR A 27 -15.15 10.54 11.29
N ASP A 28 -15.46 9.29 10.92
CA ASP A 28 -14.50 8.19 11.02
C ASP A 28 -13.49 8.24 9.88
N LYS A 29 -12.27 8.63 10.21
CA LYS A 29 -11.16 8.74 9.25
C LYS A 29 -10.60 7.40 8.81
N VAL A 30 -10.90 6.31 9.51
CA VAL A 30 -10.52 4.96 9.08
C VAL A 30 -11.38 4.50 7.91
N ALA A 31 -12.70 4.78 7.99
CA ALA A 31 -13.65 4.42 6.94
C ALA A 31 -13.71 5.44 5.79
N SER A 32 -13.09 6.61 5.95
CA SER A 32 -13.15 7.66 4.95
C SER A 32 -12.29 7.36 3.74
N MET A 33 -12.82 7.72 2.57
CA MET A 33 -12.15 7.57 1.28
C MET A 33 -11.16 8.71 1.07
N ARG A 34 -9.87 8.38 0.88
CA ARG A 34 -8.77 9.34 0.70
C ARG A 34 -7.72 8.78 -0.23
N GLN A 35 -6.98 9.66 -0.90
CA GLN A 35 -5.85 9.27 -1.74
C GLN A 35 -4.71 8.73 -0.89
N PRO A 36 -4.31 7.46 -1.07
CA PRO A 36 -3.23 6.83 -0.29
C PRO A 36 -1.84 7.37 -0.66
N GLY A 37 -1.72 8.09 -1.77
CA GLY A 37 -0.44 8.56 -2.27
C GLY A 37 0.57 7.42 -2.42
N SER A 38 1.81 7.67 -2.06
CA SER A 38 2.91 6.72 -2.26
C SER A 38 2.79 5.40 -1.50
N THR A 39 1.83 5.23 -0.58
CA THR A 39 1.57 3.89 0.01
C THR A 39 1.01 2.93 -1.04
N PHE A 40 0.35 3.43 -2.09
CA PHE A 40 -0.15 2.62 -3.20
C PHE A 40 0.96 1.93 -4.02
N LYS A 41 2.20 2.41 -3.95
CA LYS A 41 3.34 1.80 -4.65
C LYS A 41 3.55 0.33 -4.28
N LEU A 42 3.12 -0.11 -3.10
CA LEU A 42 3.17 -1.53 -2.71
C LEU A 42 2.55 -2.43 -3.79
N PHE A 43 1.39 -2.03 -4.33
CA PHE A 43 0.66 -2.81 -5.34
C PHE A 43 1.38 -2.83 -6.70
N VAL A 44 2.02 -1.74 -7.08
CA VAL A 44 2.83 -1.66 -8.30
C VAL A 44 3.98 -2.66 -8.25
N TYR A 45 4.72 -2.66 -7.14
CA TYR A 45 5.84 -3.56 -6.95
C TYR A 45 5.39 -5.01 -6.76
N ALA A 46 4.29 -5.24 -6.05
CA ALA A 46 3.68 -6.57 -5.91
C ALA A 46 3.33 -7.17 -7.27
N SER A 47 2.63 -6.38 -8.09
CA SER A 47 2.22 -6.79 -9.44
C SER A 47 3.43 -7.09 -10.34
N ALA A 48 4.46 -6.25 -10.29
CA ALA A 48 5.68 -6.46 -11.06
C ALA A 48 6.41 -7.77 -10.69
N PHE A 49 6.57 -8.05 -9.40
CA PHE A 49 7.22 -9.27 -8.92
C PHE A 49 6.39 -10.53 -9.13
N GLU A 50 5.06 -10.40 -9.15
CA GLU A 50 4.16 -11.54 -9.37
C GLU A 50 4.12 -11.98 -10.82
N ASN A 51 4.10 -11.02 -11.74
CA ASN A 51 3.86 -11.26 -13.16
C ASN A 51 5.14 -11.54 -13.97
N ASP A 52 6.32 -11.10 -13.48
CA ASP A 52 7.60 -11.35 -14.15
C ASP A 52 8.65 -11.85 -13.16
N ASP A 53 9.03 -13.12 -13.30
CA ASP A 53 10.03 -13.76 -12.44
C ASP A 53 11.45 -13.18 -12.60
N ASN A 54 11.73 -12.42 -13.67
CA ASN A 54 13.01 -11.74 -13.89
C ASN A 54 13.08 -10.40 -13.13
N ILE A 55 11.93 -9.84 -12.71
CA ILE A 55 11.90 -8.62 -11.90
C ILE A 55 12.08 -9.00 -10.43
N THR A 56 13.08 -8.38 -9.81
CA THR A 56 13.47 -8.62 -8.41
C THR A 56 13.78 -7.30 -7.71
N PRO A 57 13.89 -7.27 -6.38
CA PRO A 57 14.33 -6.07 -5.66
C PRO A 57 15.66 -5.47 -6.13
N THR A 58 16.53 -6.28 -6.76
CA THR A 58 17.82 -5.84 -7.30
C THR A 58 17.79 -5.38 -8.76
N THR A 59 16.67 -5.63 -9.45
CA THR A 59 16.44 -5.12 -10.82
C THR A 59 16.57 -3.59 -10.82
N ARG A 60 17.28 -3.06 -11.82
CA ARG A 60 17.63 -1.64 -11.84
C ARG A 60 16.77 -0.87 -12.83
N TYR A 61 16.28 0.27 -12.36
CA TYR A 61 15.58 1.27 -13.16
C TYR A 61 16.27 2.62 -13.08
N ARG A 62 16.20 3.37 -14.16
CA ARG A 62 16.79 4.71 -14.20
C ARG A 62 15.78 5.75 -13.73
N ASP A 63 16.17 6.57 -12.76
CA ASP A 63 15.42 7.73 -12.32
C ASP A 63 15.57 8.87 -13.33
N GLN A 64 14.61 8.98 -14.24
CA GLN A 64 14.60 9.98 -15.31
C GLN A 64 13.18 10.47 -15.55
N LEU A 65 13.06 11.68 -16.10
CA LEU A 65 11.76 12.20 -16.52
C LEU A 65 11.10 11.29 -17.55
N ILE A 66 9.83 11.06 -17.37
CA ILE A 66 8.96 10.37 -18.31
C ILE A 66 7.78 11.29 -18.61
N SER A 67 7.29 11.26 -19.84
CA SER A 67 6.11 12.00 -20.24
C SER A 67 5.13 11.04 -20.90
N LEU A 68 3.91 11.02 -20.43
CA LEU A 68 2.85 10.14 -20.88
C LEU A 68 1.70 10.96 -21.45
N GLN A 69 1.08 10.45 -22.49
CA GLN A 69 -0.18 11.00 -23.00
C GLN A 69 -1.32 10.39 -22.20
N VAL A 70 -2.09 11.20 -21.52
CA VAL A 70 -3.22 10.76 -20.69
C VAL A 70 -4.48 11.54 -21.09
N PRO A 71 -5.69 10.97 -20.94
CA PRO A 71 -6.93 11.70 -21.11
C PRO A 71 -6.97 12.94 -20.18
N ASP A 72 -7.45 14.05 -20.71
CA ASP A 72 -7.71 15.26 -19.94
C ASP A 72 -8.87 15.00 -18.95
N ALA A 73 -8.74 15.50 -17.73
CA ALA A 73 -9.76 15.30 -16.69
C ALA A 73 -11.10 16.00 -17.03
N GLN A 74 -11.07 17.06 -17.85
CA GLN A 74 -12.26 17.80 -18.27
C GLN A 74 -12.83 17.32 -19.61
N ASP A 75 -11.98 16.77 -20.47
CA ASP A 75 -12.37 16.25 -21.79
C ASP A 75 -11.60 14.93 -22.06
N PRO A 76 -12.20 13.77 -21.75
CA PRO A 76 -11.53 12.48 -21.92
C PRO A 76 -11.16 12.11 -23.37
N GLN A 77 -11.70 12.81 -24.37
CA GLN A 77 -11.31 12.64 -25.78
C GLN A 77 -10.03 13.38 -26.15
N ARG A 78 -9.64 14.35 -25.33
CA ARG A 78 -8.41 15.13 -25.50
C ARG A 78 -7.28 14.45 -24.73
N LEU A 79 -6.11 14.29 -25.35
CA LEU A 79 -4.90 13.84 -24.67
C LEU A 79 -4.07 15.04 -24.23
N VAL A 80 -3.57 14.98 -23.00
CA VAL A 80 -2.63 15.94 -22.43
C VAL A 80 -1.36 15.23 -21.99
N THR A 81 -0.25 15.95 -22.02
CA THR A 81 1.02 15.42 -21.55
C THR A 81 1.09 15.50 -20.04
N TRP A 82 1.22 14.35 -19.38
CA TRP A 82 1.45 14.25 -17.95
C TRP A 82 2.89 13.81 -17.67
N THR A 83 3.57 14.56 -16.82
CA THR A 83 4.97 14.31 -16.44
C THR A 83 5.07 14.20 -14.92
N PRO A 84 5.17 13.00 -14.35
CA PRO A 84 5.34 12.84 -12.91
C PRO A 84 6.70 13.35 -12.45
N HIS A 85 6.72 14.02 -11.30
CA HIS A 85 7.93 14.51 -10.64
C HIS A 85 8.18 13.77 -9.33
N ASN A 86 9.45 13.60 -8.97
CA ASN A 86 9.83 13.16 -7.63
C ASN A 86 9.56 14.24 -6.59
N SER A 87 9.51 13.88 -5.30
CA SER A 87 9.21 14.80 -4.21
C SER A 87 10.12 16.04 -4.18
N GLY A 88 11.39 15.90 -4.60
CA GLY A 88 12.33 17.02 -4.72
C GLY A 88 12.22 17.84 -6.01
N GLY A 89 11.28 17.52 -6.91
CA GLY A 89 11.09 18.21 -8.19
C GLY A 89 12.14 17.87 -9.27
N TYR A 90 13.12 17.01 -8.99
CA TYR A 90 14.19 16.64 -9.93
C TYR A 90 14.37 15.11 -10.00
N CYS A 91 14.98 14.65 -11.08
CA CYS A 91 15.44 13.29 -11.24
C CYS A 91 16.95 13.24 -11.05
N THR A 92 17.41 12.19 -10.39
CA THR A 92 18.85 12.01 -10.10
C THR A 92 19.63 11.53 -11.31
N GLY A 93 18.96 10.95 -12.32
CA GLY A 93 19.59 10.25 -13.44
C GLY A 93 20.23 8.92 -13.06
N ALA A 94 20.18 8.55 -11.78
CA ALA A 94 20.78 7.33 -11.27
C ALA A 94 20.06 6.07 -11.78
N ASN A 95 20.85 5.04 -12.06
CA ASN A 95 20.35 3.69 -12.29
C ASN A 95 20.37 2.95 -10.95
N MET A 96 19.22 2.83 -10.28
CA MET A 96 19.12 2.32 -8.92
C MET A 96 18.30 1.03 -8.82
N PRO A 97 18.56 0.16 -7.81
CA PRO A 97 17.76 -1.03 -7.58
C PRO A 97 16.31 -0.65 -7.21
N LEU A 98 15.35 -1.49 -7.59
CA LEU A 98 13.94 -1.31 -7.22
C LEU A 98 13.75 -1.22 -5.70
N LYS A 99 14.55 -1.94 -4.90
CA LYS A 99 14.53 -1.86 -3.44
C LYS A 99 14.80 -0.44 -2.96
N SER A 100 15.87 0.19 -3.45
CA SER A 100 16.22 1.56 -3.07
C SER A 100 15.22 2.60 -3.62
N ALA A 101 14.70 2.37 -4.83
CA ALA A 101 13.66 3.22 -5.42
C ALA A 101 12.37 3.20 -4.59
N PHE A 102 11.97 2.03 -4.07
CA PHE A 102 10.83 1.90 -3.16
C PHE A 102 11.10 2.59 -1.81
N ALA A 103 12.27 2.35 -1.21
CA ALA A 103 12.66 2.93 0.07
C ALA A 103 12.64 4.47 0.03
N GLN A 104 13.19 5.05 -1.03
CA GLN A 104 13.23 6.50 -1.28
C GLN A 104 11.94 7.04 -1.90
N SER A 105 10.96 6.17 -2.18
CA SER A 105 9.67 6.54 -2.74
C SER A 105 9.76 7.28 -4.09
N VAL A 106 10.66 6.88 -4.99
CA VAL A 106 10.89 7.52 -6.29
C VAL A 106 9.65 7.37 -7.18
N ASN A 107 9.06 8.50 -7.60
CA ASN A 107 7.80 8.53 -8.36
C ASN A 107 8.00 8.07 -9.81
N THR A 108 9.03 8.57 -10.47
CA THR A 108 9.32 8.27 -11.88
C THR A 108 9.51 6.77 -12.11
N ILE A 109 10.23 6.10 -11.20
CA ILE A 109 10.45 4.65 -11.26
C ILE A 109 9.14 3.89 -10.99
N ALA A 110 8.35 4.32 -10.00
CA ALA A 110 7.07 3.66 -9.71
C ALA A 110 6.10 3.73 -10.90
N VAL A 111 5.99 4.90 -11.53
CA VAL A 111 5.15 5.08 -12.72
C VAL A 111 5.67 4.24 -13.88
N LYS A 112 6.98 4.26 -14.15
CA LYS A 112 7.59 3.44 -15.21
C LYS A 112 7.33 1.95 -14.97
N LEU A 113 7.55 1.47 -13.76
CA LEU A 113 7.30 0.08 -13.38
C LEU A 113 5.83 -0.30 -13.56
N GLY A 114 4.90 0.58 -13.16
CA GLY A 114 3.46 0.38 -13.36
C GLY A 114 3.06 0.31 -14.83
N GLN A 115 3.69 1.13 -15.69
CA GLN A 115 3.48 1.07 -17.14
C GLN A 115 4.02 -0.23 -17.74
N ASP A 116 5.22 -0.64 -17.36
CA ASP A 116 5.87 -1.86 -17.87
C ASP A 116 5.09 -3.13 -17.44
N THR A 117 4.51 -3.12 -16.24
CA THR A 117 3.71 -4.21 -15.69
C THR A 117 2.28 -4.22 -16.26
N GLY A 118 1.76 -3.07 -16.64
CA GLY A 118 0.37 -2.85 -17.01
C GLY A 118 -0.50 -2.43 -15.82
N ILE A 119 -1.19 -1.30 -15.95
CA ILE A 119 -2.01 -0.74 -14.86
C ILE A 119 -3.16 -1.68 -14.45
N ASP A 120 -3.75 -2.42 -15.40
CA ASP A 120 -4.81 -3.40 -15.08
C ASP A 120 -4.29 -4.54 -14.19
N ASN A 121 -3.05 -4.98 -14.39
CA ASN A 121 -2.40 -5.97 -13.52
C ASN A 121 -2.15 -5.39 -12.11
N VAL A 122 -1.85 -4.10 -12.00
CA VAL A 122 -1.71 -3.42 -10.70
C VAL A 122 -3.05 -3.35 -9.97
N ILE A 123 -4.12 -3.01 -10.69
CA ILE A 123 -5.49 -2.99 -10.15
C ILE A 123 -5.91 -4.38 -9.67
N ASP A 124 -5.72 -5.41 -10.49
CA ASP A 124 -6.03 -6.79 -10.14
C ASP A 124 -5.28 -7.25 -8.88
N MET A 125 -3.98 -6.92 -8.78
CA MET A 125 -3.18 -7.21 -7.60
C MET A 125 -3.69 -6.48 -6.36
N ALA A 126 -4.02 -5.20 -6.46
CA ALA A 126 -4.57 -4.44 -5.35
C ALA A 126 -5.89 -5.04 -4.84
N HIS A 127 -6.79 -5.42 -5.74
CA HIS A 127 -8.04 -6.09 -5.37
C HIS A 127 -7.80 -7.46 -4.74
N LYS A 128 -6.89 -8.27 -5.28
CA LYS A 128 -6.53 -9.57 -4.69
C LYS A 128 -5.96 -9.42 -3.28
N MET A 129 -5.22 -8.34 -3.02
CA MET A 129 -4.65 -8.06 -1.71
C MET A 129 -5.66 -7.53 -0.69
N GLY A 130 -6.85 -7.07 -1.10
CA GLY A 130 -7.90 -6.65 -0.16
C GLY A 130 -8.54 -5.28 -0.44
N ILE A 131 -8.04 -4.51 -1.41
CA ILE A 131 -8.68 -3.25 -1.80
C ILE A 131 -10.04 -3.55 -2.46
N GLN A 132 -11.10 -2.95 -1.95
CA GLN A 132 -12.47 -3.08 -2.48
C GLN A 132 -12.90 -1.83 -3.24
N SER A 133 -12.25 -0.70 -2.95
CA SER A 133 -12.53 0.60 -3.55
C SER A 133 -12.29 0.56 -5.05
N LYS A 134 -13.06 1.37 -5.80
CA LYS A 134 -12.87 1.53 -7.24
C LYS A 134 -11.52 2.18 -7.53
N LEU A 135 -10.76 1.57 -8.43
CA LEU A 135 -9.49 2.10 -8.88
C LEU A 135 -9.60 2.52 -10.35
N ASP A 136 -9.11 3.71 -10.66
CA ASP A 136 -9.14 4.23 -12.03
C ASP A 136 -7.87 3.79 -12.79
N ALA A 137 -8.06 3.22 -13.99
CA ALA A 137 -6.97 2.69 -14.81
C ALA A 137 -6.17 3.80 -15.50
N THR A 138 -5.51 4.65 -14.71
CA THR A 138 -4.68 5.75 -15.18
C THR A 138 -3.22 5.56 -14.75
N PRO A 139 -2.24 6.11 -15.48
CA PRO A 139 -0.83 6.04 -15.06
C PRO A 139 -0.55 6.63 -13.67
N SER A 140 -1.34 7.61 -13.24
CA SER A 140 -1.24 8.24 -11.92
C SER A 140 -1.64 7.31 -10.77
N LEU A 141 -2.36 6.21 -11.06
CA LEU A 141 -2.69 5.19 -10.06
C LEU A 141 -1.43 4.64 -9.38
N ALA A 142 -0.33 4.52 -10.11
CA ALA A 142 0.96 4.10 -9.55
C ALA A 142 1.47 5.00 -8.41
N LEU A 143 0.93 6.23 -8.30
CA LEU A 143 1.21 7.19 -7.23
C LEU A 143 0.07 7.32 -6.22
N GLY A 144 -0.98 6.49 -6.31
CA GLY A 144 -2.11 6.48 -5.39
C GLY A 144 -3.11 7.60 -5.62
N SER A 145 -3.51 7.86 -6.87
CA SER A 145 -4.48 8.89 -7.24
C SER A 145 -5.94 8.50 -7.02
N SER A 146 -6.26 7.20 -6.87
CA SER A 146 -7.61 6.73 -6.53
C SER A 146 -7.80 6.65 -5.02
N ASP A 147 -9.01 7.00 -4.56
CA ASP A 147 -9.34 7.00 -3.14
C ASP A 147 -9.52 5.56 -2.61
N VAL A 148 -8.97 5.30 -1.44
CA VAL A 148 -9.16 4.07 -0.66
C VAL A 148 -9.39 4.43 0.80
N ASN A 149 -9.92 3.51 1.62
CA ASN A 149 -9.99 3.72 3.06
C ASN A 149 -8.80 3.05 3.78
N LEU A 150 -8.54 3.49 5.00
CA LEU A 150 -7.39 3.03 5.78
C LEU A 150 -7.47 1.54 6.11
N LEU A 151 -8.67 1.01 6.39
CA LEU A 151 -8.84 -0.41 6.71
C LEU A 151 -8.43 -1.32 5.54
N GLU A 152 -8.90 -1.00 4.32
CA GLU A 152 -8.53 -1.75 3.11
C GLU A 152 -7.01 -1.70 2.86
N LEU A 153 -6.41 -0.52 3.06
CA LEU A 153 -4.98 -0.37 2.87
C LEU A 153 -4.18 -1.22 3.87
N VAL A 154 -4.58 -1.20 5.16
CA VAL A 154 -3.94 -2.02 6.20
C VAL A 154 -4.14 -3.50 5.93
N ASP A 155 -5.34 -3.94 5.50
CA ASP A 155 -5.63 -5.33 5.12
C ASP A 155 -4.71 -5.80 3.98
N ALA A 156 -4.53 -4.96 2.96
CA ALA A 156 -3.65 -5.27 1.85
C ALA A 156 -2.17 -5.38 2.28
N TYR A 157 -1.72 -4.54 3.19
CA TYR A 157 -0.37 -4.65 3.77
C TYR A 157 -0.25 -5.91 4.64
N CYS A 158 -1.28 -6.27 5.43
CA CYS A 158 -1.31 -7.52 6.16
C CYS A 158 -1.22 -8.74 5.24
N THR A 159 -1.83 -8.70 4.05
CA THR A 159 -1.70 -9.76 3.04
C THR A 159 -0.24 -10.00 2.65
N ALA A 160 0.55 -8.93 2.43
CA ALA A 160 1.98 -9.05 2.16
C ALA A 160 2.77 -9.61 3.37
N MET A 161 2.39 -9.23 4.59
CA MET A 161 3.01 -9.70 5.84
C MET A 161 2.58 -11.12 6.24
N ASN A 162 1.47 -11.63 5.67
CA ASN A 162 0.96 -12.99 5.87
C ASN A 162 1.33 -13.92 4.70
N ASP A 163 2.56 -13.81 4.19
CA ASP A 163 3.10 -14.65 3.11
C ASP A 163 2.24 -14.67 1.84
N GLY A 164 1.55 -13.58 1.57
CA GLY A 164 0.69 -13.44 0.40
C GLY A 164 -0.69 -14.10 0.53
N LYS A 165 -1.12 -14.38 1.76
CA LYS A 165 -2.44 -14.95 2.04
C LYS A 165 -3.38 -13.86 2.53
N GLN A 166 -4.44 -13.60 1.78
CA GLN A 166 -5.48 -12.64 2.10
C GLN A 166 -6.61 -13.28 2.89
N ARG A 167 -7.08 -12.62 3.93
CA ARG A 167 -8.30 -12.87 4.65
C ARG A 167 -8.92 -11.52 5.03
N ARG A 168 -10.22 -11.34 4.85
CA ARG A 168 -10.87 -10.07 5.20
C ARG A 168 -10.71 -9.71 6.68
N PRO A 169 -10.70 -8.42 7.03
CA PRO A 169 -10.58 -7.96 8.41
C PRO A 169 -11.66 -8.53 9.32
N ILE A 170 -11.27 -9.00 10.50
CA ILE A 170 -12.16 -9.57 11.50
C ILE A 170 -12.24 -8.62 12.69
N LEU A 171 -13.43 -8.05 12.89
CA LEU A 171 -13.75 -7.12 13.98
C LEU A 171 -14.41 -7.83 15.17
N VAL A 172 -15.10 -8.92 14.91
CA VAL A 172 -15.80 -9.72 15.93
C VAL A 172 -15.34 -11.16 15.82
N THR A 173 -14.76 -11.67 16.89
CA THR A 173 -14.24 -13.05 16.91
C THR A 173 -15.30 -14.07 17.32
N LYS A 174 -16.24 -13.68 18.21
CA LYS A 174 -17.27 -14.57 18.71
C LYS A 174 -18.50 -13.80 19.17
N ILE A 175 -19.68 -14.37 18.94
CA ILE A 175 -20.97 -13.89 19.47
C ILE A 175 -21.62 -15.02 20.27
N LEU A 176 -22.03 -14.72 21.47
CA LEU A 176 -22.75 -15.65 22.34
C LEU A 176 -24.18 -15.14 22.57
N ASP A 177 -25.13 -16.06 22.73
CA ASP A 177 -26.47 -15.72 23.24
C ASP A 177 -26.46 -15.51 24.77
N ARG A 178 -27.61 -15.13 25.33
CA ARG A 178 -27.79 -14.91 26.79
C ARG A 178 -27.57 -16.18 27.64
N ASN A 179 -27.58 -17.36 27.03
CA ASN A 179 -27.39 -18.65 27.71
C ASN A 179 -25.94 -19.16 27.54
N GLY A 180 -25.06 -18.41 26.84
CA GLY A 180 -23.68 -18.79 26.57
C GLY A 180 -23.50 -19.68 25.35
N ASN A 181 -24.55 -19.93 24.56
CA ASN A 181 -24.41 -20.69 23.32
C ASN A 181 -23.73 -19.82 22.24
N VAL A 182 -22.84 -20.43 21.48
CA VAL A 182 -22.12 -19.75 20.37
C VAL A 182 -23.08 -19.54 19.21
N ILE A 183 -23.32 -18.29 18.82
CA ILE A 183 -24.08 -17.90 17.62
C ILE A 183 -23.16 -17.73 16.43
N TYR A 184 -21.97 -17.20 16.67
CA TYR A 184 -20.94 -16.97 15.65
C TYR A 184 -19.54 -17.22 16.24
N ASP A 185 -18.68 -17.84 15.44
CA ASP A 185 -17.28 -18.08 15.76
C ASP A 185 -16.44 -17.90 14.48
N CYS A 186 -15.63 -16.85 14.42
CA CYS A 186 -14.89 -16.48 13.21
C CYS A 186 -13.98 -17.58 12.69
N GLU A 187 -13.48 -18.48 13.56
CA GLU A 187 -12.62 -19.57 13.14
C GLU A 187 -13.38 -20.70 12.41
N LYS A 188 -14.71 -20.74 12.56
CA LYS A 188 -15.59 -21.72 11.92
C LYS A 188 -16.37 -21.13 10.76
N ASP A 189 -16.82 -19.88 10.93
CA ASP A 189 -17.83 -19.26 10.05
C ASP A 189 -17.15 -18.42 8.97
N GLU A 190 -15.89 -17.97 9.17
CA GLU A 190 -15.17 -17.20 8.16
C GLU A 190 -14.23 -18.07 7.32
N PRO A 191 -14.07 -17.71 6.04
CA PRO A 191 -13.14 -18.42 5.17
C PRO A 191 -11.70 -18.39 5.68
N ALA A 192 -10.98 -19.49 5.48
CA ALA A 192 -9.53 -19.52 5.71
C ALA A 192 -8.80 -18.52 4.79
N PRO A 193 -7.63 -18.01 5.22
CA PRO A 193 -6.79 -17.16 4.37
C PRO A 193 -6.48 -17.81 3.02
N LYS A 194 -6.64 -17.06 1.92
CA LYS A 194 -6.39 -17.56 0.56
C LYS A 194 -5.08 -17.03 0.01
N PRO A 195 -4.22 -17.86 -0.58
CA PRO A 195 -3.04 -17.38 -1.29
C PRO A 195 -3.47 -16.56 -2.51
N VAL A 196 -3.00 -15.31 -2.60
CA VAL A 196 -3.31 -14.36 -3.69
C VAL A 196 -2.07 -13.93 -4.44
N MET A 197 -0.88 -14.25 -3.92
CA MET A 197 0.40 -14.05 -4.58
C MET A 197 1.38 -15.15 -4.18
N LYS A 198 2.47 -15.29 -4.94
CA LYS A 198 3.57 -16.21 -4.63
C LYS A 198 4.24 -15.81 -3.31
N TYR A 199 4.70 -16.79 -2.54
CA TYR A 199 5.51 -16.55 -1.34
C TYR A 199 6.74 -15.65 -1.63
N LYS A 200 7.40 -15.87 -2.78
CA LYS A 200 8.52 -15.05 -3.25
C LYS A 200 8.15 -13.57 -3.35
N THR A 201 6.97 -13.27 -3.91
CA THR A 201 6.46 -11.91 -4.04
C THR A 201 6.25 -11.27 -2.67
N ALA A 202 5.55 -11.95 -1.76
CA ALA A 202 5.36 -11.48 -0.38
C ALA A 202 6.67 -11.24 0.34
N PHE A 203 7.62 -12.17 0.24
CA PHE A 203 8.96 -12.03 0.81
C PHE A 203 9.69 -10.79 0.27
N TYR A 204 9.61 -10.52 -1.04
CA TYR A 204 10.21 -9.33 -1.64
C TYR A 204 9.57 -8.04 -1.09
N LEU A 205 8.24 -8.00 -0.96
CA LEU A 205 7.54 -6.85 -0.39
C LEU A 205 7.95 -6.57 1.05
N GLN A 206 8.07 -7.60 1.89
CA GLN A 206 8.59 -7.47 3.26
C GLN A 206 10.00 -6.85 3.27
N ARG A 207 10.88 -7.27 2.35
CA ARG A 207 12.23 -6.69 2.22
C ARG A 207 12.21 -5.24 1.74
N LEU A 208 11.25 -4.86 0.87
CA LEU A 208 11.08 -3.47 0.43
C LEU A 208 10.61 -2.58 1.59
N LEU A 209 9.63 -3.03 2.37
CA LEU A 209 9.12 -2.29 3.53
C LEU A 209 10.23 -2.07 4.57
N ARG A 210 11.02 -3.09 4.86
CA ARG A 210 12.18 -2.99 5.75
C ARG A 210 13.24 -2.01 5.20
N ALA A 211 13.48 -2.00 3.90
CA ALA A 211 14.43 -1.08 3.26
C ALA A 211 14.05 0.39 3.47
N GLY A 212 12.75 0.72 3.55
CA GLY A 212 12.28 2.08 3.85
C GLY A 212 12.82 2.64 5.16
N MET A 213 13.13 1.77 6.14
CA MET A 213 13.74 2.16 7.42
C MET A 213 15.26 2.07 7.41
N GLN A 214 15.84 1.13 6.66
CA GLN A 214 17.26 0.78 6.77
C GLN A 214 18.15 1.41 5.71
N GLU A 215 17.60 1.72 4.51
CA GLU A 215 18.43 2.30 3.45
C GLU A 215 18.57 3.81 3.58
N PRO A 216 19.74 4.35 3.20
CA PRO A 216 19.95 5.79 3.18
C PRO A 216 18.91 6.50 2.31
N GLY A 217 18.28 7.53 2.86
CA GLY A 217 17.20 8.26 2.21
C GLY A 217 15.84 7.56 2.23
N GLY A 218 15.70 6.45 2.95
CA GLY A 218 14.43 5.77 3.17
C GLY A 218 13.44 6.68 3.93
N THR A 219 12.19 6.73 3.46
CA THR A 219 11.19 7.70 3.95
C THR A 219 10.67 7.40 5.37
N THR A 220 10.91 6.21 5.90
CA THR A 220 10.57 5.81 7.27
C THR A 220 11.80 5.70 8.17
N GLN A 221 12.98 6.09 7.70
CA GLN A 221 14.24 5.98 8.44
C GLN A 221 14.23 6.73 9.77
N ALA A 222 13.51 7.86 9.88
CA ALA A 222 13.40 8.61 11.12
C ALA A 222 12.74 7.82 12.26
N LEU A 223 11.98 6.78 11.97
CA LEU A 223 11.37 5.90 12.97
C LEU A 223 12.38 4.91 13.57
N TRP A 224 13.53 4.70 12.93
CA TRP A 224 14.54 3.74 13.36
C TRP A 224 15.05 4.02 14.79
N GLU A 225 15.21 5.28 15.14
CA GLU A 225 15.69 5.69 16.47
C GLU A 225 14.76 5.24 17.61
N TYR A 226 13.46 5.10 17.33
CA TYR A 226 12.45 4.71 18.33
C TYR A 226 12.27 3.20 18.47
N ILE A 227 12.78 2.42 17.53
CA ILE A 227 12.35 1.02 17.33
C ILE A 227 13.47 0.02 17.60
N HIS A 228 14.74 0.39 17.34
CA HIS A 228 15.88 -0.53 17.48
C HIS A 228 16.14 -1.00 18.93
N PHE A 229 15.56 -0.34 19.92
CA PHE A 229 15.68 -0.71 21.33
C PHE A 229 14.97 -2.03 21.69
N TYR A 230 14.10 -2.54 20.81
CA TYR A 230 13.22 -3.66 21.15
C TYR A 230 13.53 -4.95 20.39
N ASP A 231 14.64 -5.04 19.67
CA ASP A 231 15.01 -6.19 18.83
C ASP A 231 13.87 -6.63 17.90
N THR A 232 13.08 -5.67 17.43
CA THR A 232 11.90 -5.89 16.61
C THR A 232 12.19 -5.52 15.15
N GLU A 233 11.84 -6.43 14.23
CA GLU A 233 11.88 -6.11 12.81
C GLU A 233 10.70 -5.22 12.44
N LEU A 234 10.99 -4.05 11.89
CA LEU A 234 9.99 -3.13 11.40
C LEU A 234 10.24 -2.76 9.94
N GLY A 235 9.16 -2.54 9.25
CA GLY A 235 9.13 -2.03 7.90
C GLY A 235 7.98 -1.05 7.76
N GLY A 236 8.02 -0.19 6.76
CA GLY A 236 6.94 0.76 6.56
C GLY A 236 7.01 1.49 5.23
N LYS A 237 5.92 2.14 4.90
CA LYS A 237 5.81 3.01 3.74
C LYS A 237 5.03 4.26 4.10
N THR A 238 5.60 5.42 3.74
CA THR A 238 4.91 6.71 3.84
C THR A 238 4.10 7.00 2.57
N GLY A 239 3.03 7.75 2.71
CA GLY A 239 2.26 8.31 1.62
C GLY A 239 1.93 9.78 1.88
N THR A 240 1.94 10.57 0.82
CA THR A 240 1.51 11.96 0.85
C THR A 240 0.68 12.17 -0.41
N SER A 241 -0.53 12.69 -0.26
CA SER A 241 -1.38 13.03 -1.39
C SER A 241 -1.00 14.37 -2.00
N SER A 242 -1.57 14.68 -3.16
CA SER A 242 -1.40 15.98 -3.81
C SER A 242 -1.81 17.11 -2.86
N ASN A 243 -1.08 18.23 -2.92
CA ASN A 243 -1.28 19.40 -2.06
C ASN A 243 -1.12 19.14 -0.55
N HIS A 244 -0.46 18.03 -0.16
CA HIS A 244 -0.25 17.64 1.24
C HIS A 244 -1.56 17.54 2.05
N SER A 245 -2.67 17.18 1.40
CA SER A 245 -3.98 17.05 2.05
C SER A 245 -4.03 15.86 3.01
N ASP A 246 -3.34 14.78 2.67
CA ASP A 246 -3.30 13.56 3.47
C ASP A 246 -1.86 13.10 3.68
N ALA A 247 -1.58 12.61 4.87
CA ALA A 247 -0.32 11.97 5.25
C ALA A 247 -0.61 10.56 5.77
N TRP A 248 0.07 9.57 5.22
CA TRP A 248 -0.10 8.17 5.53
C TRP A 248 1.21 7.55 6.02
N VAL A 249 1.10 6.63 6.96
CA VAL A 249 2.16 5.70 7.36
C VAL A 249 1.53 4.33 7.58
N VAL A 250 2.05 3.32 6.92
CA VAL A 250 1.64 1.92 7.07
C VAL A 250 2.87 1.09 7.33
#